data_e6a1c4bd4fb8405b606d2e61ad53b215
#
_entry.id   e6a1c4bd4fb8405b606d2e61ad53b215
#
_cell.length_a   1.000
_cell.length_b   1.000
_cell.length_c   1.000
_cell.angle_alpha   90.00
_cell.angle_beta   90.00
_cell.angle_gamma   90.00
#
_symmetry.space_group_name_H-M   'P 1'
#
loop_
_entity.id
_entity.type
_entity.pdbx_description
1 polymer ?
#
loop_
_entity_poly.entity_id
_entity_poly.type
_entity_poly.pdbx_seq_one_letter_code
_entity_poly.pdbx_strand_id
1 'polypeptide(L)'
;MMAAKCGADTITACEAFKPIAKCAVQIIKENGFEDKIQLIRKRSTKMIVGKDGDMSKRANILVTEVFDTELIGEGALSTFRHAHEVLLEEDSIVVPHKGTVWAQVIESFKVCNWNRVKPIKNGKVLVDTPSTIQACSGAAAVHDMQLSRLPRDTFVPLLPAQPIFKFDWSGKKPLLNNEKVSLLTQPIKSGTAHAIFMWWDLNMDTDNQILYKLFYKIPSKHNYNCYIAVIKRNVIDCQRPECNCWAHIAYSRTRIGQLNDTVRNQRYVKALQKKVTPNSVCLCVTDGCLLALVIAKLGAKVFLLEQNFLSRRTMEMFVQVNELSDRIKIVESVDDLPEASEIDFIFGEPYFLSSIVPWENLRFWYLTSKYPSSISRMPVMATIRAVAVEFKDLQKIRAPLGTCEGFDLSSFDKLIQISSEKSDNPVEAQPLWEYPCKALSSAFDIIKLDLTQNVNFNKRERITGEIPILDSGTCNGIAIWVDWQLDSDLSVSCGPIEEIVPSKRVSWDPYTRQGVHLFRTVSNVTKKSTLSWSFTFLPQNGEVEFKFNIVTND
;
A
#
# COMPACT_ATOMS: atom_id res chain seq x y z
N MET A 1 8.42 2.55 31.75
CA MET A 1 8.98 3.81 32.30
C MET A 1 7.87 4.76 32.80
N MET A 2 6.81 5.08 32.05
CA MET A 2 5.71 5.93 32.56
C MET A 2 5.12 5.41 33.87
N ALA A 3 4.82 4.11 33.97
CA ALA A 3 4.32 3.50 35.22
C ALA A 3 5.28 3.72 36.41
N ALA A 4 6.60 3.56 36.19
CA ALA A 4 7.61 3.84 37.22
C ALA A 4 7.64 5.33 37.64
N LYS A 5 7.47 6.24 36.68
CA LYS A 5 7.36 7.70 36.94
C LYS A 5 6.08 8.04 37.69
N CYS A 6 5.00 7.29 37.49
CA CYS A 6 3.73 7.43 38.22
C CYS A 6 3.70 6.74 39.59
N GLY A 7 4.81 6.15 40.03
CA GLY A 7 4.94 5.63 41.39
C GLY A 7 4.76 4.12 41.53
N ALA A 8 4.79 3.34 40.45
CA ALA A 8 4.82 1.89 40.57
C ALA A 8 6.08 1.42 41.30
N ASP A 9 5.93 0.52 42.28
CA ASP A 9 7.05 0.03 43.09
C ASP A 9 7.96 -0.91 42.31
N THR A 10 7.36 -1.88 41.62
CA THR A 10 8.06 -2.86 40.81
C THR A 10 7.33 -3.06 39.49
N ILE A 11 8.09 -3.21 38.42
CA ILE A 11 7.55 -3.42 37.08
C ILE A 11 8.25 -4.61 36.43
N THR A 12 7.47 -5.62 36.03
CA THR A 12 7.95 -6.67 35.16
C THR A 12 7.46 -6.41 33.76
N ALA A 13 8.39 -6.17 32.84
CA ALA A 13 8.11 -6.02 31.41
C ALA A 13 8.56 -7.28 30.66
N CYS A 14 7.93 -7.60 29.53
CA CYS A 14 8.36 -8.71 28.69
C CYS A 14 8.48 -8.28 27.21
N GLU A 15 9.51 -8.81 26.55
CA GLU A 15 9.76 -8.63 25.13
C GLU A 15 10.42 -9.91 24.57
N ALA A 16 9.80 -10.50 23.56
CA ALA A 16 10.28 -11.76 22.99
C ALA A 16 11.33 -11.57 21.88
N PHE A 17 11.25 -10.48 21.15
CA PHE A 17 12.16 -10.21 20.03
C PHE A 17 13.49 -9.70 20.52
N LYS A 18 14.52 -10.52 20.37
CA LYS A 18 15.85 -10.27 20.96
C LYS A 18 16.45 -8.89 20.69
N PRO A 19 16.40 -8.32 19.44
CA PRO A 19 16.97 -6.99 19.18
C PRO A 19 16.25 -5.89 19.99
N ILE A 20 14.92 -5.91 20.00
CA ILE A 20 14.10 -4.95 20.76
C ILE A 20 14.29 -5.12 22.26
N ALA A 21 14.34 -6.38 22.75
CA ALA A 21 14.60 -6.65 24.17
C ALA A 21 15.96 -6.08 24.64
N LYS A 22 17.01 -6.22 23.83
CA LYS A 22 18.32 -5.64 24.15
C LYS A 22 18.27 -4.10 24.19
N CYS A 23 17.60 -3.51 23.20
CA CYS A 23 17.40 -2.07 23.11
C CYS A 23 16.58 -1.54 24.31
N ALA A 24 15.50 -2.24 24.69
CA ALA A 24 14.67 -1.86 25.83
C ALA A 24 15.45 -1.88 27.15
N VAL A 25 16.32 -2.89 27.39
CA VAL A 25 17.22 -2.89 28.56
C VAL A 25 18.11 -1.66 28.57
N GLN A 26 18.70 -1.31 27.43
CA GLN A 26 19.57 -0.15 27.31
C GLN A 26 18.81 1.16 27.62
N ILE A 27 17.63 1.34 27.03
CA ILE A 27 16.77 2.51 27.25
C ILE A 27 16.34 2.62 28.73
N ILE A 28 15.94 1.52 29.35
CA ILE A 28 15.56 1.48 30.78
C ILE A 28 16.72 2.00 31.62
N LYS A 29 17.95 1.54 31.34
CA LYS A 29 19.16 1.96 32.04
C LYS A 29 19.49 3.42 31.78
N GLU A 30 19.50 3.88 30.53
CA GLU A 30 19.79 5.26 30.13
C GLU A 30 18.84 6.29 30.79
N ASN A 31 17.62 5.85 31.10
CA ASN A 31 16.62 6.67 31.77
C ASN A 31 16.57 6.46 33.31
N GLY A 32 17.46 5.67 33.87
CA GLY A 32 17.60 5.50 35.35
C GLY A 32 16.48 4.69 36.00
N PHE A 33 15.93 3.67 35.29
CA PHE A 33 14.86 2.81 35.81
C PHE A 33 15.27 1.34 35.98
N GLU A 34 16.56 1.04 35.93
CA GLU A 34 17.07 -0.34 36.00
C GLU A 34 16.74 -1.05 37.31
N ASP A 35 16.63 -0.31 38.41
CA ASP A 35 16.27 -0.85 39.75
C ASP A 35 14.77 -1.08 39.90
N LYS A 36 13.93 -0.49 39.06
CA LYS A 36 12.46 -0.57 39.14
C LYS A 36 11.84 -1.46 38.07
N ILE A 37 12.51 -1.66 36.93
CA ILE A 37 11.97 -2.36 35.78
C ILE A 37 12.82 -3.58 35.47
N GLN A 38 12.26 -4.77 35.67
CA GLN A 38 12.83 -6.03 35.23
C GLN A 38 12.28 -6.39 33.83
N LEU A 39 13.14 -6.60 32.85
CA LEU A 39 12.74 -7.06 31.51
C LEU A 39 12.97 -8.56 31.36
N ILE A 40 11.88 -9.30 31.10
CA ILE A 40 11.87 -10.74 30.81
C ILE A 40 11.89 -10.95 29.30
N ARG A 41 12.88 -11.71 28.80
CA ARG A 41 13.06 -11.95 27.35
C ARG A 41 12.26 -13.16 26.88
N LYS A 42 10.92 -13.11 27.06
CA LYS A 42 9.97 -14.17 26.71
C LYS A 42 8.67 -13.55 26.18
N ARG A 43 7.88 -14.36 25.50
CA ARG A 43 6.46 -14.02 25.27
C ARG A 43 5.72 -14.06 26.61
N SER A 44 4.82 -13.11 26.84
CA SER A 44 4.01 -13.06 28.07
C SER A 44 3.26 -14.37 28.33
N THR A 45 2.75 -15.03 27.27
CA THR A 45 2.06 -16.33 27.35
C THR A 45 2.95 -17.52 27.75
N LYS A 46 4.23 -17.31 27.99
CA LYS A 46 5.18 -18.30 28.50
C LYS A 46 5.79 -17.92 29.84
N MET A 47 5.34 -16.81 30.42
CA MET A 47 5.79 -16.37 31.73
C MET A 47 5.04 -17.13 32.83
N ILE A 48 5.73 -17.38 33.93
CA ILE A 48 5.18 -18.08 35.12
C ILE A 48 5.46 -17.26 36.37
N VAL A 49 4.63 -17.44 37.39
CA VAL A 49 4.75 -16.82 38.71
C VAL A 49 5.13 -17.86 39.74
N GLY A 50 6.02 -17.55 40.64
CA GLY A 50 6.44 -18.40 41.74
C GLY A 50 7.91 -18.25 42.11
N LYS A 51 8.40 -19.04 43.06
CA LYS A 51 9.77 -18.96 43.59
C LYS A 51 10.85 -19.10 42.51
N ASP A 52 10.59 -19.96 41.53
CA ASP A 52 11.50 -20.20 40.38
C ASP A 52 10.91 -19.65 39.06
N GLY A 53 9.93 -18.76 39.18
CA GLY A 53 9.24 -18.14 38.04
C GLY A 53 9.87 -16.88 37.54
N ASP A 54 9.31 -16.35 36.48
CA ASP A 54 9.71 -15.05 35.88
C ASP A 54 9.26 -13.86 36.76
N MET A 55 8.23 -14.07 37.58
CA MET A 55 7.71 -13.12 38.55
C MET A 55 7.59 -13.80 39.90
N SER A 56 8.00 -13.12 40.97
CA SER A 56 7.91 -13.65 42.33
C SER A 56 6.47 -13.70 42.88
N LYS A 57 5.61 -12.80 42.42
CA LYS A 57 4.18 -12.70 42.79
C LYS A 57 3.37 -12.19 41.58
N ARG A 58 2.06 -12.40 41.66
CA ARG A 58 1.11 -11.87 40.64
C ARG A 58 1.09 -10.35 40.70
N ALA A 59 0.81 -9.74 39.55
CA ALA A 59 0.72 -8.29 39.41
C ALA A 59 -0.72 -7.81 39.65
N ASN A 60 -0.85 -6.61 40.23
CA ASN A 60 -2.15 -5.97 40.44
C ASN A 60 -2.54 -5.02 39.31
N ILE A 61 -1.62 -4.72 38.38
CA ILE A 61 -1.90 -3.89 37.19
C ILE A 61 -1.23 -4.52 35.97
N LEU A 62 -2.00 -4.65 34.87
CA LEU A 62 -1.51 -4.98 33.53
C LEU A 62 -1.62 -3.78 32.62
N VAL A 63 -0.52 -3.42 31.95
CA VAL A 63 -0.53 -2.48 30.83
C VAL A 63 0.01 -3.21 29.62
N THR A 64 -0.76 -3.30 28.54
CA THR A 64 -0.35 -4.03 27.34
C THR A 64 -0.86 -3.36 26.06
N GLU A 65 -0.07 -3.48 25.00
CA GLU A 65 -0.41 -3.14 23.62
C GLU A 65 -0.09 -4.38 22.77
N VAL A 66 -1.14 -5.13 22.41
CA VAL A 66 -1.11 -6.38 21.61
C VAL A 66 -2.23 -6.35 20.58
N PHE A 67 -2.47 -5.18 20.03
CA PHE A 67 -3.59 -4.89 19.14
C PHE A 67 -3.06 -4.55 17.76
N ASP A 68 -3.53 -5.30 16.79
CA ASP A 68 -3.27 -5.02 15.39
C ASP A 68 -4.43 -4.24 14.77
N THR A 69 -4.34 -4.13 13.46
CA THR A 69 -5.37 -3.49 12.66
C THR A 69 -6.74 -4.14 12.80
N GLU A 70 -6.81 -5.44 13.16
CA GLU A 70 -8.06 -6.19 13.41
C GLU A 70 -8.43 -6.27 14.88
N LEU A 71 -7.73 -5.57 15.76
CA LEU A 71 -7.82 -5.57 17.21
C LEU A 71 -7.29 -6.86 17.88
N ILE A 72 -7.53 -8.03 17.33
CA ILE A 72 -7.25 -9.32 17.97
C ILE A 72 -6.30 -10.22 17.18
N GLY A 73 -5.81 -9.80 16.01
CA GLY A 73 -5.02 -10.63 15.11
C GLY A 73 -3.62 -10.97 15.63
N GLU A 74 -3.02 -10.15 16.50
CA GLU A 74 -1.73 -10.41 17.15
C GLU A 74 -1.82 -11.31 18.39
N GLY A 75 -2.96 -11.96 18.61
CA GLY A 75 -3.14 -12.92 19.70
C GLY A 75 -3.59 -12.29 21.02
N ALA A 76 -4.27 -11.15 21.00
CA ALA A 76 -4.77 -10.47 22.18
C ALA A 76 -5.59 -11.40 23.09
N LEU A 77 -6.51 -12.20 22.53
CA LEU A 77 -7.36 -13.10 23.32
C LEU A 77 -6.55 -14.10 24.18
N SER A 78 -5.55 -14.75 23.60
CA SER A 78 -4.69 -15.69 24.31
C SER A 78 -3.79 -15.00 25.32
N THR A 79 -3.32 -13.80 25.02
CA THR A 79 -2.47 -13.00 25.90
C THR A 79 -3.21 -12.56 27.15
N PHE A 80 -4.41 -11.99 27.02
CA PHE A 80 -5.22 -11.59 28.17
C PHE A 80 -5.69 -12.78 29.01
N ARG A 81 -6.10 -13.87 28.35
CA ARG A 81 -6.50 -15.09 29.06
C ARG A 81 -5.37 -15.64 29.94
N HIS A 82 -4.19 -15.84 29.36
CA HIS A 82 -3.02 -16.28 30.08
C HIS A 82 -2.63 -15.30 31.20
N ALA A 83 -2.73 -14.00 30.98
CA ALA A 83 -2.44 -13.01 31.99
C ALA A 83 -3.34 -13.18 33.21
N HIS A 84 -4.65 -13.32 33.04
CA HIS A 84 -5.59 -13.54 34.16
C HIS A 84 -5.39 -14.89 34.85
N GLU A 85 -5.13 -15.94 34.08
CA GLU A 85 -4.93 -17.28 34.65
C GLU A 85 -3.64 -17.38 35.48
N VAL A 86 -2.56 -16.72 35.05
CA VAL A 86 -1.22 -16.96 35.58
C VAL A 86 -0.58 -15.74 36.22
N LEU A 87 -0.66 -14.57 35.57
CA LEU A 87 0.21 -13.41 35.88
C LEU A 87 -0.44 -12.37 36.80
N LEU A 88 -1.77 -12.32 36.84
CA LEU A 88 -2.51 -11.25 37.52
C LEU A 88 -3.21 -11.71 38.79
N GLU A 89 -3.37 -10.79 39.73
CA GLU A 89 -4.26 -10.93 40.88
C GLU A 89 -5.71 -10.88 40.39
N GLU A 90 -6.65 -11.43 41.20
CA GLU A 90 -8.06 -11.60 40.85
C GLU A 90 -8.74 -10.25 40.56
N ASP A 91 -8.46 -9.20 41.36
CA ASP A 91 -9.02 -7.87 41.23
C ASP A 91 -8.07 -6.88 40.53
N SER A 92 -7.24 -7.36 39.61
CA SER A 92 -6.25 -6.56 38.93
C SER A 92 -6.88 -5.49 37.99
N ILE A 93 -6.19 -4.37 37.85
CA ILE A 93 -6.52 -3.32 36.89
C ILE A 93 -5.86 -3.67 35.56
N VAL A 94 -6.61 -3.57 34.47
CA VAL A 94 -6.14 -3.88 33.12
C VAL A 94 -6.30 -2.66 32.22
N VAL A 95 -5.22 -2.27 31.56
CA VAL A 95 -5.16 -1.14 30.61
C VAL A 95 -4.65 -1.64 29.26
N PRO A 96 -5.46 -1.54 28.18
CA PRO A 96 -6.83 -1.04 28.12
C PRO A 96 -7.82 -1.98 28.81
N HIS A 97 -8.96 -1.40 29.26
CA HIS A 97 -9.99 -2.13 30.00
C HIS A 97 -11.00 -2.84 29.08
N LYS A 98 -11.35 -2.22 27.95
CA LYS A 98 -12.30 -2.77 26.96
C LYS A 98 -11.89 -2.42 25.54
N GLY A 99 -12.35 -3.23 24.60
CA GLY A 99 -12.26 -2.95 23.17
C GLY A 99 -13.62 -3.09 22.47
N THR A 100 -13.89 -2.26 21.49
CA THR A 100 -15.12 -2.36 20.68
C THR A 100 -14.76 -2.30 19.21
N VAL A 101 -15.22 -3.29 18.44
CA VAL A 101 -15.17 -3.28 16.98
C VAL A 101 -16.50 -2.74 16.44
N TRP A 102 -16.41 -1.76 15.58
CA TRP A 102 -17.53 -1.09 14.93
C TRP A 102 -17.62 -1.46 13.47
N ALA A 103 -18.82 -1.42 12.91
CA ALA A 103 -19.06 -1.54 11.49
C ALA A 103 -20.08 -0.53 10.98
N GLN A 104 -19.92 -0.09 9.74
CA GLN A 104 -20.85 0.81 9.06
C GLN A 104 -20.97 0.46 7.59
N VAL A 105 -22.19 0.24 7.13
CA VAL A 105 -22.47 0.02 5.69
C VAL A 105 -22.46 1.35 4.96
N ILE A 106 -21.76 1.38 3.83
CA ILE A 106 -21.59 2.59 3.02
C ILE A 106 -21.86 2.35 1.53
N GLU A 107 -22.24 3.43 0.85
CA GLU A 107 -22.16 3.54 -0.60
C GLU A 107 -20.89 4.30 -0.98
N SER A 108 -20.05 3.74 -1.86
CA SER A 108 -18.89 4.42 -2.41
C SER A 108 -18.50 3.84 -3.76
N PHE A 109 -18.68 4.63 -4.80
CA PHE A 109 -18.23 4.24 -6.14
C PHE A 109 -16.71 4.19 -6.24
N LYS A 110 -16.01 5.01 -5.48
CA LYS A 110 -14.53 5.00 -5.42
C LYS A 110 -14.00 3.69 -4.87
N VAL A 111 -14.54 3.23 -3.74
CA VAL A 111 -14.17 1.95 -3.12
C VAL A 111 -14.58 0.78 -4.03
N CYS A 112 -15.77 0.85 -4.63
CA CYS A 112 -16.24 -0.16 -5.57
C CYS A 112 -15.32 -0.33 -6.78
N ASN A 113 -14.70 0.75 -7.26
CA ASN A 113 -13.75 0.71 -8.38
C ASN A 113 -12.49 -0.12 -8.09
N TRP A 114 -12.12 -0.31 -6.84
CA TRP A 114 -10.98 -1.15 -6.47
C TRP A 114 -11.31 -2.64 -6.38
N ASN A 115 -12.59 -3.00 -6.54
CA ASN A 115 -13.02 -4.38 -6.40
C ASN A 115 -13.73 -4.94 -7.64
N ARG A 116 -14.23 -4.11 -8.54
CA ARG A 116 -15.01 -4.56 -9.70
C ARG A 116 -14.37 -4.10 -10.98
N VAL A 117 -14.01 -5.03 -11.85
CA VAL A 117 -13.55 -4.71 -13.20
C VAL A 117 -14.77 -4.30 -14.04
N LYS A 118 -14.69 -3.10 -14.62
CA LYS A 118 -15.74 -2.54 -15.48
C LYS A 118 -15.40 -2.76 -16.95
N PRO A 119 -16.40 -2.79 -17.86
CA PRO A 119 -16.16 -2.80 -19.29
C PRO A 119 -15.36 -1.57 -19.74
N ILE A 120 -14.43 -1.75 -20.68
CA ILE A 120 -13.74 -0.64 -21.34
C ILE A 120 -14.68 -0.04 -22.39
N LYS A 121 -14.85 1.30 -22.33
CA LYS A 121 -15.78 2.04 -23.19
C LYS A 121 -15.06 3.17 -23.95
N ASN A 122 -15.52 3.39 -25.18
CA ASN A 122 -15.21 4.60 -25.95
C ASN A 122 -16.47 4.99 -26.74
N GLY A 123 -17.38 5.70 -26.09
CA GLY A 123 -18.75 5.91 -26.55
C GLY A 123 -19.62 4.65 -26.41
N LYS A 124 -19.21 3.55 -27.03
CA LYS A 124 -19.77 2.21 -26.88
C LYS A 124 -18.83 1.28 -26.08
N VAL A 125 -19.35 0.13 -25.66
CA VAL A 125 -18.52 -0.91 -25.03
C VAL A 125 -17.56 -1.47 -26.09
N LEU A 126 -16.26 -1.44 -25.79
CA LEU A 126 -15.19 -2.04 -26.60
C LEU A 126 -14.81 -3.42 -26.07
N VAL A 127 -14.68 -3.55 -24.74
CA VAL A 127 -14.33 -4.80 -24.06
C VAL A 127 -15.32 -5.04 -22.95
N ASP A 128 -16.06 -6.12 -23.02
CA ASP A 128 -16.97 -6.57 -21.99
C ASP A 128 -16.25 -7.32 -20.89
N THR A 129 -16.76 -7.18 -19.66
CA THR A 129 -16.26 -7.92 -18.49
C THR A 129 -17.06 -9.19 -18.31
N PRO A 130 -16.43 -10.37 -18.15
CA PRO A 130 -17.11 -11.62 -17.83
C PRO A 130 -18.06 -11.46 -16.64
N SER A 131 -19.28 -12.00 -16.75
CA SER A 131 -20.31 -11.87 -15.71
C SER A 131 -19.87 -12.44 -14.36
N THR A 132 -19.06 -13.51 -14.37
CA THR A 132 -18.46 -14.10 -13.18
C THR A 132 -17.50 -13.16 -12.46
N ILE A 133 -16.72 -12.35 -13.20
CA ILE A 133 -15.83 -11.32 -12.64
C ILE A 133 -16.66 -10.11 -12.18
N GLN A 134 -17.60 -9.67 -13.00
CA GLN A 134 -18.44 -8.51 -12.70
C GLN A 134 -19.33 -8.73 -11.46
N ALA A 135 -19.86 -9.94 -11.28
CA ALA A 135 -20.69 -10.30 -10.15
C ALA A 135 -19.90 -10.72 -8.90
N CYS A 136 -18.61 -10.99 -9.02
CA CYS A 136 -17.78 -11.46 -7.91
C CYS A 136 -17.58 -10.33 -6.87
N SER A 137 -17.77 -10.68 -5.61
CA SER A 137 -17.48 -9.76 -4.48
C SER A 137 -16.01 -9.72 -4.09
N GLY A 138 -15.16 -10.51 -4.75
CA GLY A 138 -13.78 -10.72 -4.33
C GLY A 138 -13.66 -11.72 -3.18
N ALA A 139 -12.44 -11.98 -2.74
CA ALA A 139 -12.21 -12.70 -1.50
C ALA A 139 -12.74 -11.86 -0.32
N ALA A 140 -13.29 -12.54 0.71
CA ALA A 140 -13.65 -11.89 1.95
C ALA A 140 -12.36 -11.52 2.71
N ALA A 141 -11.68 -10.51 2.23
CA ALA A 141 -10.48 -9.96 2.85
C ALA A 141 -10.81 -8.61 3.47
N VAL A 142 -10.37 -8.45 4.69
CA VAL A 142 -10.30 -7.15 5.33
C VAL A 142 -9.10 -6.43 4.72
N HIS A 143 -9.29 -5.20 4.31
CA HIS A 143 -8.28 -4.43 3.62
C HIS A 143 -7.90 -3.21 4.44
N ASP A 144 -6.65 -3.11 4.78
CA ASP A 144 -6.10 -1.91 5.38
C ASP A 144 -6.27 -0.72 4.45
N MET A 145 -6.92 0.29 4.95
CA MET A 145 -7.03 1.58 4.31
C MET A 145 -7.20 2.66 5.36
N GLN A 146 -6.45 3.71 5.22
CA GLN A 146 -6.63 4.87 6.09
C GLN A 146 -7.90 5.64 5.67
N LEU A 147 -9.03 5.37 6.30
CA LEU A 147 -10.29 6.04 5.99
C LEU A 147 -10.22 7.56 6.08
N SER A 148 -9.35 8.09 6.94
CA SER A 148 -9.09 9.52 7.04
C SER A 148 -8.51 10.13 5.76
N ARG A 149 -8.03 9.30 4.83
CA ARG A 149 -7.48 9.72 3.53
C ARG A 149 -8.52 9.67 2.40
N LEU A 150 -9.61 8.93 2.60
CA LEU A 150 -10.72 8.98 1.65
C LEU A 150 -11.42 10.35 1.74
N PRO A 151 -11.56 11.08 0.63
CA PRO A 151 -12.35 12.29 0.61
C PRO A 151 -13.79 11.99 1.03
N ARG A 152 -14.36 12.85 1.89
CA ARG A 152 -15.67 12.60 2.49
C ARG A 152 -16.83 12.58 1.51
N ASP A 153 -16.68 13.25 0.41
CA ASP A 153 -17.62 13.29 -0.70
C ASP A 153 -17.61 12.00 -1.55
N THR A 154 -16.65 11.09 -1.29
CA THR A 154 -16.51 9.83 -2.05
C THR A 154 -17.27 8.66 -1.45
N PHE A 155 -17.93 8.84 -0.31
CA PHE A 155 -18.75 7.80 0.29
C PHE A 155 -19.93 8.37 1.10
N VAL A 156 -20.98 7.58 1.21
CA VAL A 156 -22.22 7.92 1.91
C VAL A 156 -22.54 6.79 2.89
N PRO A 157 -22.66 7.08 4.22
CA PRO A 157 -23.19 6.12 5.18
C PRO A 157 -24.65 5.79 4.86
N LEU A 158 -24.98 4.51 4.78
CA LEU A 158 -26.33 4.01 4.58
C LEU A 158 -26.97 3.53 5.88
N LEU A 159 -26.16 3.00 6.80
CA LEU A 159 -26.58 2.60 8.14
C LEU A 159 -25.83 3.42 9.19
N PRO A 160 -26.39 3.59 10.40
CA PRO A 160 -25.62 4.13 11.52
C PRO A 160 -24.47 3.17 11.87
N ALA A 161 -23.37 3.69 12.41
CA ALA A 161 -22.29 2.88 12.94
C ALA A 161 -22.81 1.97 14.06
N GLN A 162 -22.49 0.68 14.01
CA GLN A 162 -22.91 -0.33 14.95
C GLN A 162 -21.73 -0.95 15.67
N PRO A 163 -21.75 -1.09 17.00
CA PRO A 163 -20.79 -1.90 17.74
C PRO A 163 -21.11 -3.38 17.47
N ILE A 164 -20.20 -4.09 16.82
CA ILE A 164 -20.42 -5.48 16.41
C ILE A 164 -19.79 -6.48 17.38
N PHE A 165 -18.58 -6.20 17.90
CA PHE A 165 -17.94 -7.01 18.91
C PHE A 165 -17.46 -6.13 20.06
N LYS A 166 -17.63 -6.63 21.29
CA LYS A 166 -17.21 -5.96 22.53
C LYS A 166 -16.36 -6.91 23.35
N PHE A 167 -15.14 -6.51 23.62
CA PHE A 167 -14.18 -7.25 24.40
C PHE A 167 -14.04 -6.60 25.79
N ASP A 168 -14.20 -7.40 26.83
CA ASP A 168 -13.93 -7.03 28.21
C ASP A 168 -12.59 -7.65 28.63
N TRP A 169 -11.56 -6.83 28.67
CA TRP A 169 -10.21 -7.29 28.99
C TRP A 169 -9.96 -7.47 30.48
N SER A 170 -10.93 -7.11 31.34
CA SER A 170 -10.79 -7.14 32.80
C SER A 170 -10.72 -8.55 33.39
N GLY A 171 -11.00 -9.61 32.63
CA GLY A 171 -11.09 -10.99 33.11
C GLY A 171 -12.42 -11.35 33.79
N LYS A 172 -13.30 -10.36 34.02
CA LYS A 172 -14.63 -10.62 34.66
C LYS A 172 -15.58 -11.42 33.77
N LYS A 173 -15.31 -11.44 32.48
CA LYS A 173 -16.06 -12.21 31.47
C LYS A 173 -15.10 -13.06 30.65
N PRO A 174 -15.48 -14.29 30.26
CA PRO A 174 -14.64 -15.12 29.42
C PRO A 174 -14.50 -14.49 28.02
N LEU A 175 -13.28 -14.45 27.49
CA LEU A 175 -13.00 -14.07 26.13
C LEU A 175 -13.29 -15.25 25.19
N LEU A 176 -14.28 -15.09 24.31
CA LEU A 176 -14.69 -16.14 23.38
C LEU A 176 -13.72 -16.22 22.19
N ASN A 177 -13.40 -17.45 21.76
CA ASN A 177 -12.59 -17.66 20.55
C ASN A 177 -13.41 -17.50 19.26
N ASN A 178 -14.71 -17.74 19.34
CA ASN A 178 -15.63 -17.62 18.22
C ASN A 178 -16.90 -16.91 18.69
N GLU A 179 -17.28 -15.88 18.00
CA GLU A 179 -18.50 -15.14 18.24
C GLU A 179 -19.17 -14.80 16.90
N LYS A 180 -20.49 -14.90 16.86
CA LYS A 180 -21.30 -14.52 15.70
C LYS A 180 -22.35 -13.53 16.15
N VAL A 181 -22.39 -12.38 15.47
CA VAL A 181 -23.35 -11.31 15.75
C VAL A 181 -24.24 -11.10 14.52
N SER A 182 -25.55 -11.01 14.75
CA SER A 182 -26.54 -10.61 13.74
C SER A 182 -27.29 -9.39 14.27
N LEU A 183 -27.24 -8.30 13.50
CA LEU A 183 -27.88 -7.04 13.87
C LEU A 183 -28.89 -6.62 12.81
N LEU A 184 -30.07 -6.23 13.24
CA LEU A 184 -31.07 -5.55 12.42
C LEU A 184 -31.03 -4.06 12.76
N THR A 185 -30.86 -3.24 11.74
CA THR A 185 -30.78 -1.79 11.93
C THR A 185 -31.50 -1.07 10.81
N GLN A 186 -32.13 0.07 11.11
CA GLN A 186 -32.86 0.87 10.13
C GLN A 186 -31.88 1.69 9.29
N PRO A 187 -32.06 1.73 7.96
CA PRO A 187 -31.28 2.61 7.11
C PRO A 187 -31.48 4.08 7.45
N ILE A 188 -30.40 4.85 7.43
CA ILE A 188 -30.45 6.31 7.58
C ILE A 188 -30.50 7.03 6.23
N LYS A 189 -30.18 6.30 5.15
CA LYS A 189 -30.22 6.81 3.78
C LYS A 189 -30.45 5.68 2.78
N SER A 190 -31.21 5.95 1.71
CA SER A 190 -31.34 5.05 0.56
C SER A 190 -30.09 5.09 -0.30
N GLY A 191 -29.68 3.96 -0.86
CA GLY A 191 -28.52 3.84 -1.72
C GLY A 191 -28.13 2.39 -1.99
N THR A 192 -27.00 2.19 -2.63
CA THR A 192 -26.43 0.87 -2.91
C THR A 192 -25.34 0.53 -1.92
N ALA A 193 -25.48 -0.56 -1.18
CA ALA A 193 -24.43 -1.05 -0.28
C ALA A 193 -23.23 -1.56 -1.11
N HIS A 194 -22.12 -0.84 -1.03
CA HIS A 194 -20.89 -1.17 -1.74
C HIS A 194 -19.83 -1.82 -0.84
N ALA A 195 -19.75 -1.37 0.42
CA ALA A 195 -18.76 -1.86 1.37
C ALA A 195 -19.23 -1.73 2.83
N ILE A 196 -18.53 -2.40 3.73
CA ILE A 196 -18.62 -2.18 5.16
C ILE A 196 -17.30 -1.57 5.62
N PHE A 197 -17.36 -0.40 6.25
CA PHE A 197 -16.25 0.15 7.00
C PHE A 197 -16.21 -0.48 8.38
N MET A 198 -15.02 -0.90 8.81
CA MET A 198 -14.79 -1.47 10.13
C MET A 198 -13.64 -0.74 10.81
N TRP A 199 -13.76 -0.51 12.10
CA TRP A 199 -12.72 0.09 12.95
C TRP A 199 -12.93 -0.36 14.38
N TRP A 200 -12.01 -0.02 15.27
CA TRP A 200 -12.14 -0.32 16.67
C TRP A 200 -11.75 0.88 17.57
N ASP A 201 -12.21 0.84 18.80
CA ASP A 201 -11.78 1.73 19.86
C ASP A 201 -11.45 0.96 21.15
N LEU A 202 -10.69 1.60 22.03
CA LEU A 202 -10.31 1.06 23.33
C LEU A 202 -10.72 2.03 24.44
N ASN A 203 -11.36 1.50 25.47
CA ASN A 203 -11.49 2.19 26.74
C ASN A 203 -10.26 1.85 27.60
N MET A 204 -9.52 2.89 27.97
CA MET A 204 -8.26 2.71 28.70
C MET A 204 -8.51 2.51 30.19
N ASP A 205 -9.63 2.97 30.73
CA ASP A 205 -9.99 2.96 32.14
C ASP A 205 -11.36 2.33 32.41
N THR A 206 -11.61 2.03 33.69
CA THR A 206 -12.88 1.43 34.15
C THR A 206 -14.07 2.38 34.02
N ASP A 207 -13.84 3.67 34.12
CA ASP A 207 -14.86 4.70 34.19
C ASP A 207 -15.23 5.26 32.83
N ASN A 208 -14.61 4.74 31.75
CA ASN A 208 -14.78 5.17 30.37
C ASN A 208 -14.48 6.67 30.15
N GLN A 209 -13.58 7.26 30.95
CA GLN A 209 -13.15 8.64 30.82
C GLN A 209 -12.09 8.79 29.73
N ILE A 210 -11.22 7.78 29.59
CA ILE A 210 -10.11 7.79 28.64
C ILE A 210 -10.41 6.82 27.51
N LEU A 211 -10.80 7.36 26.35
CA LEU A 211 -11.09 6.60 25.15
C LEU A 211 -9.99 6.79 24.10
N TYR A 212 -9.35 5.71 23.71
CA TYR A 212 -8.54 5.68 22.49
C TYR A 212 -9.45 5.29 21.33
N LYS A 213 -9.82 6.28 20.52
CA LYS A 213 -10.69 6.08 19.37
C LYS A 213 -9.89 6.08 18.09
N LEU A 214 -9.87 4.95 17.43
CA LEU A 214 -9.49 4.84 16.02
C LEU A 214 -10.67 5.32 15.15
N PHE A 215 -11.16 6.55 15.36
CA PHE A 215 -12.44 6.94 14.81
C PHE A 215 -12.49 8.16 13.94
N TYR A 216 -13.41 8.03 13.05
CA TYR A 216 -14.14 8.89 12.19
C TYR A 216 -15.08 9.87 12.94
N LYS A 217 -14.55 10.86 13.60
CA LYS A 217 -15.29 12.07 13.96
C LYS A 217 -14.36 13.28 13.93
N ILE A 218 -14.48 14.02 12.82
CA ILE A 218 -14.23 15.45 12.62
C ILE A 218 -13.51 16.21 13.74
N PRO A 219 -12.66 17.15 13.41
CA PRO A 219 -11.38 17.13 12.76
C PRO A 219 -10.26 17.07 13.79
N SER A 220 -9.70 15.96 14.06
CA SER A 220 -8.46 15.90 14.82
C SER A 220 -7.37 15.18 14.04
N LYS A 221 -6.18 15.64 14.26
CA LYS A 221 -4.94 15.50 13.50
C LYS A 221 -4.27 14.10 13.49
N HIS A 222 -5.00 12.98 13.61
CA HIS A 222 -4.40 11.65 13.75
C HIS A 222 -4.80 10.69 12.64
N ASN A 223 -3.85 9.84 12.24
CA ASN A 223 -4.02 8.80 11.22
C ASN A 223 -4.71 7.59 11.82
N TYR A 224 -5.66 7.03 11.10
CA TYR A 224 -6.44 5.88 11.57
C TYR A 224 -6.50 4.82 10.49
N ASN A 225 -6.21 3.57 10.85
CA ASN A 225 -6.41 2.41 10.00
C ASN A 225 -7.84 1.92 10.13
N CYS A 226 -8.47 1.59 9.02
CA CYS A 226 -9.79 1.01 8.99
C CYS A 226 -9.92 0.04 7.82
N TYR A 227 -10.82 -0.92 7.97
CA TYR A 227 -11.01 -2.02 7.06
C TYR A 227 -12.19 -1.81 6.15
N ILE A 228 -12.10 -2.30 4.93
CA ILE A 228 -13.18 -2.32 3.97
C ILE A 228 -13.51 -3.76 3.61
N ALA A 229 -14.71 -4.20 3.93
CA ALA A 229 -15.30 -5.42 3.39
C ALA A 229 -16.28 -5.06 2.28
N VAL A 230 -16.12 -5.62 1.09
CA VAL A 230 -17.06 -5.40 -0.01
C VAL A 230 -18.20 -6.40 0.07
N ILE A 231 -19.43 -5.89 0.04
CA ILE A 231 -20.65 -6.69 0.23
C ILE A 231 -21.14 -7.24 -1.12
N LYS A 232 -21.53 -8.50 -1.12
CA LYS A 232 -22.25 -9.15 -2.23
C LYS A 232 -23.77 -9.03 -2.05
N ARG A 233 -24.49 -8.75 -3.12
CA ARG A 233 -25.96 -8.95 -3.17
C ARG A 233 -26.27 -10.45 -3.06
N ASN A 234 -27.16 -10.83 -2.14
CA ASN A 234 -27.71 -12.18 -1.96
C ASN A 234 -26.76 -13.25 -1.42
N VAL A 235 -26.27 -13.11 -0.18
CA VAL A 235 -25.68 -14.24 0.53
C VAL A 235 -26.44 -14.49 1.81
N ILE A 236 -27.29 -15.50 1.80
CA ILE A 236 -27.89 -16.12 3.01
C ILE A 236 -27.00 -17.27 3.50
N ASP A 237 -25.87 -17.55 2.86
CA ASP A 237 -25.01 -18.65 3.21
C ASP A 237 -23.90 -18.23 4.17
N CYS A 238 -23.80 -18.92 5.29
CA CYS A 238 -22.85 -18.65 6.39
C CYS A 238 -21.41 -19.10 6.07
N GLN A 239 -21.14 -19.55 4.84
CA GLN A 239 -19.79 -19.91 4.41
C GLN A 239 -19.05 -18.66 3.93
N ARG A 240 -17.75 -18.60 4.26
CA ARG A 240 -16.86 -17.55 3.74
C ARG A 240 -16.93 -17.57 2.22
N PRO A 241 -17.31 -16.48 1.55
CA PRO A 241 -17.40 -16.48 0.10
C PRO A 241 -16.02 -16.74 -0.52
N GLU A 242 -15.91 -17.79 -1.31
CA GLU A 242 -14.71 -18.09 -2.07
C GLU A 242 -14.74 -17.32 -3.39
N CYS A 243 -13.60 -16.77 -3.78
CA CYS A 243 -13.45 -16.10 -5.06
C CYS A 243 -13.11 -17.12 -6.15
N ASN A 244 -14.04 -17.34 -7.05
CA ASN A 244 -13.88 -18.24 -8.19
C ASN A 244 -13.67 -17.52 -9.53
N CYS A 245 -13.50 -16.19 -9.50
CA CYS A 245 -13.39 -15.39 -10.72
C CYS A 245 -11.95 -15.23 -11.23
N TRP A 246 -10.96 -15.77 -10.52
CA TRP A 246 -9.52 -15.67 -10.77
C TRP A 246 -8.96 -14.23 -10.69
N ALA A 247 -9.69 -13.24 -11.22
CA ALA A 247 -9.23 -11.84 -11.29
C ALA A 247 -8.83 -11.25 -9.93
N HIS A 248 -9.63 -11.50 -8.87
CA HIS A 248 -9.31 -10.97 -7.53
C HIS A 248 -8.17 -11.72 -6.83
N ILE A 249 -7.75 -12.87 -7.36
CA ILE A 249 -6.57 -13.61 -6.87
C ILE A 249 -5.34 -13.18 -7.68
N ALA A 250 -5.51 -12.98 -9.00
CA ALA A 250 -4.43 -12.56 -9.89
C ALA A 250 -4.02 -11.10 -9.68
N TYR A 251 -4.99 -10.20 -9.50
CA TYR A 251 -4.75 -8.75 -9.49
C TYR A 251 -4.98 -8.12 -8.14
N SER A 252 -4.06 -7.23 -7.77
CA SER A 252 -4.25 -6.35 -6.62
C SER A 252 -5.41 -5.39 -6.85
N ARG A 253 -5.97 -4.83 -5.78
CA ARG A 253 -7.02 -3.82 -5.86
C ARG A 253 -6.57 -2.56 -6.59
N THR A 254 -5.33 -2.15 -6.41
CA THR A 254 -4.75 -1.04 -7.16
C THR A 254 -4.75 -1.33 -8.66
N ARG A 255 -4.41 -2.56 -9.07
CA ARG A 255 -4.51 -2.98 -10.48
C ARG A 255 -5.96 -2.97 -10.98
N ILE A 256 -6.91 -3.51 -10.22
CA ILE A 256 -8.34 -3.45 -10.58
C ILE A 256 -8.79 -2.00 -10.75
N GLY A 257 -8.40 -1.11 -9.82
CA GLY A 257 -8.67 0.32 -9.92
C GLY A 257 -8.07 0.96 -11.19
N GLN A 258 -6.83 0.59 -11.52
CA GLN A 258 -6.14 1.06 -12.73
C GLN A 258 -6.86 0.60 -14.02
N LEU A 259 -7.35 -0.65 -14.06
CA LEU A 259 -8.15 -1.16 -15.18
C LEU A 259 -9.45 -0.38 -15.36
N ASN A 260 -9.98 0.22 -14.29
CA ASN A 260 -11.19 1.05 -14.30
C ASN A 260 -10.91 2.56 -14.55
N ASP A 261 -9.66 2.97 -14.66
CA ASP A 261 -9.31 4.36 -14.94
C ASP A 261 -9.70 4.71 -16.39
N THR A 262 -10.82 5.41 -16.52
CA THR A 262 -11.39 5.76 -17.83
C THR A 262 -10.54 6.77 -18.57
N VAL A 263 -9.90 7.71 -17.88
CA VAL A 263 -9.04 8.74 -18.50
C VAL A 263 -7.80 8.09 -19.09
N ARG A 264 -7.15 7.23 -18.31
CA ARG A 264 -6.01 6.43 -18.74
C ARG A 264 -6.37 5.52 -19.93
N ASN A 265 -7.45 4.77 -19.82
CA ASN A 265 -7.89 3.86 -20.87
C ASN A 265 -8.21 4.61 -22.18
N GLN A 266 -8.86 5.77 -22.12
CA GLN A 266 -9.13 6.59 -23.29
C GLN A 266 -7.85 7.10 -23.99
N ARG A 267 -6.80 7.44 -23.23
CA ARG A 267 -5.50 7.81 -23.80
C ARG A 267 -4.89 6.65 -24.59
N TYR A 268 -4.90 5.45 -24.03
CA TYR A 268 -4.44 4.25 -24.73
C TYR A 268 -5.29 3.93 -25.96
N VAL A 269 -6.61 3.96 -25.85
CA VAL A 269 -7.51 3.69 -27.00
C VAL A 269 -7.23 4.66 -28.13
N LYS A 270 -7.06 5.98 -27.84
CA LYS A 270 -6.73 6.97 -28.86
C LYS A 270 -5.38 6.70 -29.52
N ALA A 271 -4.36 6.35 -28.75
CA ALA A 271 -3.04 6.05 -29.29
C ALA A 271 -3.07 4.78 -30.15
N LEU A 272 -3.76 3.72 -29.70
CA LEU A 272 -3.91 2.48 -30.44
C LEU A 272 -4.70 2.66 -31.75
N GLN A 273 -5.75 3.47 -31.75
CA GLN A 273 -6.52 3.79 -32.96
C GLN A 273 -5.69 4.49 -34.06
N LYS A 274 -4.66 5.28 -33.67
CA LYS A 274 -3.73 5.89 -34.64
C LYS A 274 -2.72 4.89 -35.21
N LYS A 275 -2.44 3.80 -34.48
CA LYS A 275 -1.31 2.90 -34.77
C LYS A 275 -1.72 1.54 -35.33
N VAL A 276 -2.79 0.97 -34.81
CA VAL A 276 -3.25 -0.37 -35.19
C VAL A 276 -4.04 -0.30 -36.49
N THR A 277 -3.64 -1.13 -37.47
CA THR A 277 -4.35 -1.29 -38.73
C THR A 277 -5.04 -2.66 -38.78
N PRO A 278 -6.15 -2.82 -39.52
CA PRO A 278 -6.75 -4.12 -39.73
C PRO A 278 -5.72 -5.11 -40.32
N ASN A 279 -5.73 -6.34 -39.80
CA ASN A 279 -4.84 -7.45 -40.16
C ASN A 279 -3.36 -7.29 -39.71
N SER A 280 -2.98 -6.22 -39.03
CA SER A 280 -1.66 -6.16 -38.40
C SER A 280 -1.52 -7.23 -37.33
N VAL A 281 -0.29 -7.69 -37.11
CA VAL A 281 0.04 -8.66 -36.04
C VAL A 281 0.71 -7.90 -34.91
N CYS A 282 0.11 -7.97 -33.73
CA CYS A 282 0.57 -7.26 -32.55
C CYS A 282 1.06 -8.24 -31.48
N LEU A 283 2.21 -7.94 -30.89
CA LEU A 283 2.72 -8.64 -29.71
C LEU A 283 2.47 -7.79 -28.46
N CYS A 284 1.74 -8.33 -27.47
CA CYS A 284 1.53 -7.71 -26.15
C CYS A 284 2.35 -8.44 -25.09
N VAL A 285 3.22 -7.69 -24.36
CA VAL A 285 4.19 -8.26 -23.40
C VAL A 285 4.04 -7.64 -22.01
N THR A 286 2.85 -7.71 -21.42
CA THR A 286 2.54 -7.23 -20.06
C THR A 286 1.47 -8.08 -19.41
N ASP A 287 1.43 -8.14 -18.08
CA ASP A 287 0.50 -9.01 -17.37
C ASP A 287 -0.92 -8.39 -17.30
N GLY A 288 -1.94 -9.21 -17.56
CA GLY A 288 -3.35 -8.83 -17.41
C GLY A 288 -3.77 -7.63 -18.26
N CYS A 289 -3.31 -7.59 -19.50
CA CYS A 289 -3.50 -6.45 -20.40
C CYS A 289 -4.85 -6.49 -21.14
N LEU A 290 -5.89 -5.86 -20.57
CA LEU A 290 -7.19 -5.75 -21.26
C LEU A 290 -7.14 -4.92 -22.54
N LEU A 291 -6.11 -4.09 -22.74
CA LEU A 291 -5.92 -3.30 -23.95
C LEU A 291 -5.52 -4.18 -25.15
N ALA A 292 -5.01 -5.40 -24.91
CA ALA A 292 -4.83 -6.40 -25.96
C ALA A 292 -6.15 -6.76 -26.68
N LEU A 293 -7.26 -6.80 -25.93
CA LEU A 293 -8.58 -7.03 -26.49
C LEU A 293 -9.05 -5.82 -27.32
N VAL A 294 -8.70 -4.60 -26.91
CA VAL A 294 -8.96 -3.39 -27.70
C VAL A 294 -8.23 -3.48 -29.04
N ILE A 295 -6.95 -3.88 -29.04
CA ILE A 295 -6.15 -4.07 -30.26
C ILE A 295 -6.81 -5.08 -31.19
N ALA A 296 -7.27 -6.21 -30.67
CA ALA A 296 -7.97 -7.23 -31.45
C ALA A 296 -9.32 -6.72 -32.00
N LYS A 297 -10.07 -5.92 -31.23
CA LYS A 297 -11.32 -5.27 -31.70
C LYS A 297 -11.08 -4.22 -32.78
N LEU A 298 -9.87 -3.66 -32.88
CA LEU A 298 -9.46 -2.78 -33.99
C LEU A 298 -9.09 -3.55 -35.27
N GLY A 299 -9.10 -4.89 -35.22
CA GLY A 299 -8.91 -5.77 -36.36
C GLY A 299 -7.56 -6.48 -36.43
N ALA A 300 -6.65 -6.26 -35.48
CA ALA A 300 -5.36 -6.92 -35.43
C ALA A 300 -5.45 -8.38 -34.95
N LYS A 301 -4.45 -9.18 -35.30
CA LYS A 301 -4.12 -10.44 -34.61
C LYS A 301 -3.19 -10.11 -33.44
N VAL A 302 -3.37 -10.76 -32.29
CA VAL A 302 -2.63 -10.46 -31.08
C VAL A 302 -1.99 -11.71 -30.50
N PHE A 303 -0.68 -11.68 -30.28
CA PHE A 303 0.01 -12.58 -29.37
C PHE A 303 0.09 -11.92 -28.01
N LEU A 304 -0.48 -12.55 -26.99
CA LEU A 304 -0.53 -12.01 -25.62
C LEU A 304 0.30 -12.89 -24.69
N LEU A 305 1.41 -12.35 -24.17
CA LEU A 305 2.25 -13.05 -23.21
C LEU A 305 1.62 -12.99 -21.83
N GLU A 306 1.22 -14.14 -21.28
CA GLU A 306 0.66 -14.29 -19.94
C GLU A 306 1.33 -15.44 -19.19
N GLN A 307 2.42 -15.13 -18.51
CA GLN A 307 3.23 -16.14 -17.80
C GLN A 307 2.58 -16.59 -16.48
N ASN A 308 1.82 -15.71 -15.82
CA ASN A 308 1.14 -16.04 -14.57
C ASN A 308 -0.15 -16.82 -14.84
N PHE A 309 -0.27 -18.03 -14.27
CA PHE A 309 -1.42 -18.90 -14.46
C PHE A 309 -2.77 -18.25 -14.14
N LEU A 310 -2.86 -17.51 -13.02
CA LEU A 310 -4.12 -16.87 -12.59
C LEU A 310 -4.51 -15.72 -13.52
N SER A 311 -3.53 -14.92 -13.94
CA SER A 311 -3.71 -13.86 -14.94
C SER A 311 -4.14 -14.43 -16.28
N ARG A 312 -3.50 -15.51 -16.73
CA ARG A 312 -3.84 -16.21 -17.96
C ARG A 312 -5.30 -16.71 -17.95
N ARG A 313 -5.72 -17.38 -16.87
CA ARG A 313 -7.11 -17.82 -16.72
C ARG A 313 -8.10 -16.66 -16.77
N THR A 314 -7.74 -15.54 -16.16
CA THR A 314 -8.56 -14.32 -16.22
C THR A 314 -8.65 -13.81 -17.67
N MET A 315 -7.53 -13.74 -18.38
CA MET A 315 -7.50 -13.26 -19.77
C MET A 315 -8.25 -14.18 -20.72
N GLU A 316 -8.16 -15.51 -20.55
CA GLU A 316 -8.95 -16.49 -21.31
C GLU A 316 -10.46 -16.22 -21.20
N MET A 317 -10.97 -15.91 -19.99
CA MET A 317 -12.37 -15.57 -19.78
C MET A 317 -12.75 -14.26 -20.51
N PHE A 318 -11.88 -13.24 -20.48
CA PHE A 318 -12.12 -12.01 -21.22
C PHE A 318 -12.11 -12.25 -22.74
N VAL A 319 -11.18 -13.03 -23.27
CA VAL A 319 -11.09 -13.38 -24.70
C VAL A 319 -12.37 -14.10 -25.15
N GLN A 320 -12.83 -15.06 -24.35
CA GLN A 320 -14.04 -15.85 -24.67
C GLN A 320 -15.31 -14.97 -24.70
N VAL A 321 -15.55 -14.15 -23.65
CA VAL A 321 -16.76 -13.32 -23.57
C VAL A 321 -16.80 -12.25 -24.67
N ASN A 322 -15.63 -11.81 -25.14
CA ASN A 322 -15.53 -10.81 -26.20
C ASN A 322 -15.48 -11.44 -27.62
N GLU A 323 -15.58 -12.76 -27.72
CA GLU A 323 -15.55 -13.50 -29.00
C GLU A 323 -14.28 -13.22 -29.82
N LEU A 324 -13.10 -13.27 -29.15
CA LEU A 324 -11.81 -12.93 -29.75
C LEU A 324 -10.84 -14.12 -29.83
N SER A 325 -11.33 -15.35 -29.66
CA SER A 325 -10.49 -16.56 -29.66
C SER A 325 -9.79 -16.84 -31.00
N ASP A 326 -10.32 -16.33 -32.08
CA ASP A 326 -9.72 -16.40 -33.42
C ASP A 326 -8.67 -15.33 -33.70
N ARG A 327 -8.61 -14.26 -32.85
CA ARG A 327 -7.72 -13.12 -33.01
C ARG A 327 -6.63 -13.02 -31.95
N ILE A 328 -6.86 -13.58 -30.76
CA ILE A 328 -5.90 -13.51 -29.65
C ILE A 328 -5.36 -14.91 -29.35
N LYS A 329 -4.06 -15.08 -29.53
CA LYS A 329 -3.31 -16.25 -29.08
C LYS A 329 -2.58 -15.90 -27.78
N ILE A 330 -2.96 -16.56 -26.68
CA ILE A 330 -2.25 -16.41 -25.39
C ILE A 330 -1.02 -17.31 -25.41
N VAL A 331 0.13 -16.76 -25.05
CA VAL A 331 1.44 -17.41 -25.02
C VAL A 331 1.93 -17.45 -23.57
N GLU A 332 2.41 -18.62 -23.15
CA GLU A 332 2.76 -18.87 -21.73
C GLU A 332 4.24 -18.59 -21.42
N SER A 333 5.10 -18.78 -22.41
CA SER A 333 6.55 -18.60 -22.27
C SER A 333 7.09 -17.57 -23.25
N VAL A 334 8.17 -16.92 -22.84
CA VAL A 334 8.95 -16.01 -23.70
C VAL A 334 9.58 -16.79 -24.88
N ASP A 335 9.83 -18.08 -24.71
CA ASP A 335 10.40 -18.95 -25.75
C ASP A 335 9.39 -19.29 -26.87
N ASP A 336 8.08 -19.20 -26.55
CA ASP A 336 6.98 -19.46 -27.50
C ASP A 336 6.51 -18.22 -28.24
N LEU A 337 7.19 -17.08 -28.05
CA LEU A 337 6.85 -15.84 -28.73
C LEU A 337 7.17 -15.91 -30.23
N PRO A 338 6.34 -15.25 -31.09
CA PRO A 338 6.50 -15.29 -32.54
C PRO A 338 7.83 -14.69 -33.00
N GLU A 339 8.26 -15.09 -34.18
CA GLU A 339 9.45 -14.54 -34.82
C GLU A 339 9.24 -13.06 -35.23
N ALA A 340 10.34 -12.33 -35.34
CA ALA A 340 10.30 -10.91 -35.69
C ALA A 340 9.61 -10.60 -37.04
N SER A 341 9.71 -11.50 -37.99
CA SER A 341 9.08 -11.40 -39.31
C SER A 341 7.54 -11.51 -39.28
N GLU A 342 6.97 -11.98 -38.19
CA GLU A 342 5.55 -12.15 -38.00
C GLU A 342 4.89 -10.97 -37.27
N ILE A 343 5.66 -9.96 -36.82
CA ILE A 343 5.18 -8.89 -35.95
C ILE A 343 5.32 -7.53 -36.60
N ASP A 344 4.21 -6.79 -36.66
CA ASP A 344 4.16 -5.40 -37.17
C ASP A 344 4.28 -4.37 -36.03
N PHE A 345 3.81 -4.72 -34.82
CA PHE A 345 3.71 -3.79 -33.71
C PHE A 345 3.87 -4.48 -32.36
N ILE A 346 4.64 -3.88 -31.46
CA ILE A 346 4.82 -4.36 -30.09
C ILE A 346 4.16 -3.37 -29.12
N PHE A 347 3.27 -3.89 -28.27
CA PHE A 347 2.54 -3.11 -27.28
C PHE A 347 2.83 -3.61 -25.88
N GLY A 348 2.94 -2.68 -24.94
CA GLY A 348 3.00 -2.97 -23.52
C GLY A 348 2.26 -1.92 -22.71
N GLU A 349 1.35 -2.35 -21.89
CA GLU A 349 0.87 -1.56 -20.77
C GLU A 349 1.92 -1.70 -19.65
N PRO A 350 2.56 -0.63 -19.15
CA PRO A 350 3.65 -0.74 -18.17
C PRO A 350 3.17 -1.26 -16.82
N TYR A 351 2.90 -2.55 -16.76
CA TYR A 351 2.44 -3.26 -15.56
C TYR A 351 2.90 -4.73 -15.62
N PHE A 352 3.58 -5.16 -14.58
CA PHE A 352 3.88 -6.56 -14.32
C PHE A 352 3.49 -6.90 -12.88
N LEU A 353 2.97 -8.11 -12.66
CA LEU A 353 2.54 -8.57 -11.33
C LEU A 353 3.67 -8.59 -10.30
N SER A 354 4.90 -8.77 -10.77
CA SER A 354 6.11 -8.78 -9.94
C SER A 354 6.68 -7.40 -9.64
N SER A 355 6.22 -6.34 -10.35
CA SER A 355 6.78 -4.99 -10.17
C SER A 355 6.25 -4.34 -8.91
N ILE A 356 7.16 -3.85 -8.07
CA ILE A 356 6.87 -3.15 -6.82
C ILE A 356 7.03 -1.64 -7.01
N VAL A 357 8.15 -1.21 -7.59
CA VAL A 357 8.42 0.20 -7.90
C VAL A 357 8.18 0.51 -9.38
N PRO A 358 7.82 1.75 -9.74
CA PRO A 358 7.37 2.09 -11.10
C PRO A 358 8.34 1.72 -12.22
N TRP A 359 9.65 1.87 -12.00
CA TRP A 359 10.66 1.61 -13.03
C TRP A 359 10.93 0.12 -13.28
N GLU A 360 10.51 -0.79 -12.40
CA GLU A 360 10.57 -2.23 -12.70
C GLU A 360 9.70 -2.61 -13.90
N ASN A 361 8.73 -1.78 -14.26
CA ASN A 361 7.95 -1.94 -15.47
C ASN A 361 8.76 -1.66 -16.76
N LEU A 362 10.00 -1.19 -16.66
CA LEU A 362 10.98 -1.21 -17.75
C LEU A 362 11.29 -2.64 -18.25
N ARG A 363 10.87 -3.67 -17.52
CA ARG A 363 10.84 -5.06 -18.00
C ARG A 363 10.25 -5.20 -19.40
N PHE A 364 9.27 -4.37 -19.77
CA PHE A 364 8.76 -4.26 -21.13
C PHE A 364 9.91 -4.05 -22.15
N TRP A 365 10.78 -3.08 -21.89
CA TRP A 365 11.91 -2.75 -22.77
C TRP A 365 12.87 -3.92 -22.92
N TYR A 366 13.18 -4.61 -21.83
CA TYR A 366 14.06 -5.80 -21.85
C TYR A 366 13.44 -6.96 -22.65
N LEU A 367 12.17 -7.28 -22.42
CA LEU A 367 11.48 -8.36 -23.12
C LEU A 367 11.39 -8.09 -24.63
N THR A 368 11.30 -6.83 -25.02
CA THR A 368 11.17 -6.45 -26.43
C THR A 368 12.51 -6.22 -27.13
N SER A 369 13.62 -6.15 -26.40
CA SER A 369 14.95 -5.90 -26.97
C SER A 369 15.50 -7.07 -27.82
N LYS A 370 14.85 -8.25 -27.78
CA LYS A 370 15.17 -9.34 -28.72
C LYS A 370 14.69 -9.08 -30.15
N TYR A 371 13.76 -8.15 -30.32
CA TYR A 371 13.19 -7.79 -31.62
C TYR A 371 13.94 -6.60 -32.25
N PRO A 372 14.02 -6.52 -33.59
CA PRO A 372 14.62 -5.37 -34.27
C PRO A 372 13.96 -4.05 -33.88
N SER A 373 14.74 -2.98 -33.77
CA SER A 373 14.25 -1.63 -33.48
C SER A 373 13.39 -1.02 -34.60
N SER A 374 13.37 -1.64 -35.77
CA SER A 374 12.49 -1.27 -36.89
C SER A 374 11.01 -1.62 -36.62
N ILE A 375 10.74 -2.58 -35.72
CA ILE A 375 9.37 -2.89 -35.31
C ILE A 375 8.88 -1.80 -34.38
N SER A 376 7.74 -1.20 -34.73
CA SER A 376 7.14 -0.12 -33.94
C SER A 376 6.74 -0.59 -32.54
N ARG A 377 6.97 0.25 -31.53
CA ARG A 377 6.67 -0.05 -30.12
C ARG A 377 5.80 1.02 -29.50
N MET A 378 5.01 0.64 -28.50
CA MET A 378 4.27 1.54 -27.61
C MET A 378 4.28 0.95 -26.20
N PRO A 379 4.73 1.68 -25.18
CA PRO A 379 5.16 3.08 -25.20
C PRO A 379 6.48 3.29 -25.95
N VAL A 380 6.70 4.55 -26.41
CA VAL A 380 7.91 4.92 -27.15
C VAL A 380 9.02 5.45 -26.25
N MET A 381 8.67 6.00 -25.07
CA MET A 381 9.63 6.56 -24.12
C MET A 381 9.15 6.36 -22.68
N ALA A 382 10.09 6.15 -21.77
CA ALA A 382 9.89 6.21 -20.33
C ALA A 382 10.72 7.36 -19.74
N THR A 383 10.10 8.24 -18.96
CA THR A 383 10.77 9.31 -18.23
C THR A 383 10.65 9.06 -16.74
N ILE A 384 11.78 8.84 -16.06
CA ILE A 384 11.81 8.80 -14.59
C ILE A 384 11.86 10.24 -14.10
N ARG A 385 10.92 10.61 -13.26
CA ARG A 385 10.76 11.96 -12.71
C ARG A 385 10.76 11.96 -11.19
N ALA A 386 11.10 13.11 -10.62
CA ALA A 386 11.09 13.28 -9.18
C ALA A 386 10.65 14.68 -8.74
N VAL A 387 10.35 14.82 -7.45
CA VAL A 387 10.05 16.09 -6.79
C VAL A 387 10.49 16.01 -5.32
N ALA A 388 11.09 17.11 -4.83
CA ALA A 388 11.37 17.26 -3.41
C ALA A 388 10.10 17.60 -2.65
N VAL A 389 9.84 16.91 -1.53
CA VAL A 389 8.59 17.04 -0.78
C VAL A 389 8.80 17.13 0.72
N GLU A 390 7.80 17.72 1.37
CA GLU A 390 7.57 17.66 2.80
C GLU A 390 6.37 16.74 3.05
N PHE A 391 6.63 15.50 3.50
CA PHE A 391 5.59 14.59 3.96
C PHE A 391 5.11 15.00 5.35
N LYS A 392 3.82 14.96 5.56
CA LYS A 392 3.23 15.25 6.87
C LYS A 392 3.46 14.11 7.87
N ASP A 393 3.34 12.88 7.41
CA ASP A 393 3.30 11.72 8.30
C ASP A 393 4.19 10.55 7.85
N LEU A 394 4.49 10.41 6.55
CA LEU A 394 5.18 9.24 6.03
C LEU A 394 6.61 9.09 6.61
N GLN A 395 7.33 10.19 6.79
CA GLN A 395 8.68 10.15 7.36
C GLN A 395 8.74 9.56 8.77
N LYS A 396 7.60 9.52 9.49
CA LYS A 396 7.55 8.98 10.86
C LYS A 396 7.92 7.50 10.94
N ILE A 397 7.79 6.76 9.84
CA ILE A 397 8.22 5.35 9.79
C ILE A 397 9.74 5.19 9.98
N ARG A 398 10.52 6.24 9.72
CA ARG A 398 11.99 6.25 9.82
C ARG A 398 12.55 7.44 10.59
N ALA A 399 11.72 8.40 10.96
CA ALA A 399 12.17 9.58 11.67
C ALA A 399 12.58 9.21 13.09
N PRO A 400 13.70 9.73 13.61
CA PRO A 400 14.10 9.50 14.97
C PRO A 400 13.07 10.09 15.94
N LEU A 401 12.81 9.38 17.03
CA LEU A 401 11.92 9.81 18.11
C LEU A 401 12.60 10.80 19.03
N GLY A 402 13.91 10.62 19.25
CA GLY A 402 14.69 11.41 20.18
C GLY A 402 14.15 11.22 21.60
N THR A 403 13.40 12.22 22.08
CA THR A 403 12.74 12.20 23.39
C THR A 403 11.24 12.05 23.23
N CYS A 404 10.63 11.10 23.96
CA CYS A 404 9.19 10.89 24.00
C CYS A 404 8.72 10.86 25.46
N GLU A 405 7.73 11.69 25.82
CA GLU A 405 7.18 11.84 27.18
C GLU A 405 8.26 12.10 28.26
N GLY A 406 9.37 12.72 27.86
CA GLY A 406 10.50 13.03 28.72
C GLY A 406 11.48 11.87 28.91
N PHE A 407 11.38 10.79 28.13
CA PHE A 407 12.34 9.69 28.11
C PHE A 407 13.21 9.75 26.87
N ASP A 408 14.52 9.53 27.03
CA ASP A 408 15.47 9.40 25.93
C ASP A 408 15.31 8.05 25.25
N LEU A 409 15.02 8.06 23.94
CA LEU A 409 14.85 6.90 23.08
C LEU A 409 15.94 6.80 22.00
N SER A 410 17.04 7.53 22.13
CA SER A 410 18.13 7.59 21.13
C SER A 410 18.72 6.22 20.80
N SER A 411 18.75 5.29 21.76
CA SER A 411 19.19 3.91 21.52
C SER A 411 18.23 3.14 20.61
N PHE A 412 16.93 3.42 20.66
CA PHE A 412 15.95 2.86 19.72
C PHE A 412 16.15 3.45 18.32
N ASP A 413 16.34 4.77 18.23
CA ASP A 413 16.60 5.42 16.95
C ASP A 413 17.85 4.85 16.25
N LYS A 414 18.94 4.62 17.00
CA LYS A 414 20.15 3.96 16.48
C LYS A 414 19.87 2.54 15.98
N LEU A 415 19.07 1.76 16.72
CA LEU A 415 18.69 0.40 16.30
C LEU A 415 17.93 0.43 14.97
N ILE A 416 16.93 1.30 14.84
CA ILE A 416 16.13 1.44 13.62
C ILE A 416 17.01 1.88 12.45
N GLN A 417 17.85 2.89 12.63
CA GLN A 417 18.76 3.38 11.58
C GLN A 417 19.70 2.28 11.07
N ILE A 418 20.36 1.54 11.98
CA ILE A 418 21.27 0.46 11.61
C ILE A 418 20.52 -0.66 10.88
N SER A 419 19.30 -0.97 11.30
CA SER A 419 18.48 -2.01 10.66
C SER A 419 18.06 -1.58 9.27
N SER A 420 17.56 -0.36 9.10
CA SER A 420 17.20 0.20 7.81
C SER A 420 18.39 0.24 6.83
N GLU A 421 19.59 0.59 7.31
CA GLU A 421 20.79 0.59 6.47
C GLU A 421 21.11 -0.75 5.85
N LYS A 422 20.78 -1.84 6.56
CA LYS A 422 21.13 -3.20 6.15
C LYS A 422 20.05 -3.91 5.35
N SER A 423 18.79 -3.58 5.58
CA SER A 423 17.64 -4.34 5.07
C SER A 423 16.80 -3.60 4.06
N ASP A 424 16.76 -2.26 4.11
CA ASP A 424 15.81 -1.50 3.31
C ASP A 424 16.43 -1.00 2.02
N ASN A 425 15.63 -1.00 0.95
CA ASN A 425 16.00 -0.33 -0.28
C ASN A 425 16.05 1.18 -0.07
N PRO A 426 17.00 1.89 -0.68
CA PRO A 426 17.09 3.35 -0.59
C PRO A 426 15.82 4.07 -1.08
N VAL A 427 15.06 3.44 -1.96
CA VAL A 427 13.77 3.93 -2.46
C VAL A 427 12.73 2.83 -2.31
N GLU A 428 11.64 3.14 -1.62
CA GLU A 428 10.54 2.23 -1.35
C GLU A 428 9.29 2.60 -2.14
N ALA A 429 8.47 1.59 -2.44
CA ALA A 429 7.18 1.80 -3.09
C ALA A 429 6.11 2.19 -2.07
N GLN A 430 5.50 3.38 -2.23
CA GLN A 430 4.47 3.89 -1.34
C GLN A 430 3.22 4.36 -2.11
N PRO A 431 2.01 4.10 -1.60
CA PRO A 431 0.77 4.64 -2.17
C PRO A 431 0.61 6.12 -1.75
N LEU A 432 1.28 7.04 -2.45
CA LEU A 432 1.40 8.44 -2.01
C LEU A 432 0.07 9.20 -1.95
N TRP A 433 -0.98 8.70 -2.58
CA TRP A 433 -2.33 9.27 -2.41
C TRP A 433 -2.82 9.19 -0.95
N GLU A 434 -2.30 8.23 -0.15
CA GLU A 434 -2.59 8.09 1.28
C GLU A 434 -1.70 8.97 2.17
N TYR A 435 -0.58 9.45 1.65
CA TYR A 435 0.42 10.20 2.43
C TYR A 435 0.54 11.65 1.95
N PRO A 436 -0.24 12.59 2.52
CA PRO A 436 -0.20 13.98 2.10
C PRO A 436 1.22 14.56 2.18
N CYS A 437 1.62 15.22 1.10
CA CYS A 437 2.87 15.95 1.04
C CYS A 437 2.69 17.29 0.34
N LYS A 438 3.59 18.22 0.64
CA LYS A 438 3.72 19.52 -0.01
C LYS A 438 4.95 19.49 -0.92
N ALA A 439 4.82 19.98 -2.14
CA ALA A 439 5.97 20.12 -3.04
C ALA A 439 6.87 21.27 -2.60
N LEU A 440 8.17 21.03 -2.55
CA LEU A 440 9.22 22.01 -2.23
C LEU A 440 10.00 22.44 -3.48
N SER A 441 9.93 21.66 -4.55
CA SER A 441 10.52 21.97 -5.85
C SER A 441 9.50 21.82 -6.96
N SER A 442 9.83 22.24 -8.18
CA SER A 442 9.16 21.73 -9.38
C SER A 442 9.51 20.27 -9.61
N ALA A 443 8.67 19.57 -10.39
CA ALA A 443 9.03 18.25 -10.90
C ALA A 443 10.22 18.38 -11.87
N PHE A 444 11.12 17.39 -11.84
CA PHE A 444 12.28 17.35 -12.73
C PHE A 444 12.49 15.97 -13.32
N ASP A 445 13.05 15.92 -14.51
CA ASP A 445 13.38 14.69 -15.20
C ASP A 445 14.74 14.16 -14.70
N ILE A 446 14.77 12.90 -14.26
CA ILE A 446 16.02 12.22 -13.89
C ILE A 446 16.66 11.61 -15.14
N ILE A 447 15.89 10.86 -15.93
CA ILE A 447 16.35 10.23 -17.18
C ILE A 447 15.18 10.01 -18.13
N LYS A 448 15.49 10.09 -19.43
CA LYS A 448 14.60 9.69 -20.53
C LYS A 448 15.19 8.48 -21.23
N LEU A 449 14.39 7.42 -21.34
CA LEU A 449 14.77 6.15 -21.95
C LEU A 449 13.95 5.95 -23.22
N ASP A 450 14.63 5.90 -24.36
CA ASP A 450 14.02 5.64 -25.66
C ASP A 450 13.72 4.15 -25.81
N LEU A 451 12.47 3.76 -25.69
CA LEU A 451 12.01 2.37 -25.75
C LEU A 451 11.88 1.85 -27.20
N THR A 452 12.03 2.73 -28.21
CA THR A 452 12.05 2.31 -29.61
C THR A 452 13.36 1.65 -29.99
N GLN A 453 14.43 1.95 -29.24
CA GLN A 453 15.75 1.32 -29.38
C GLN A 453 15.87 0.13 -28.44
N ASN A 454 16.75 -0.80 -28.77
CA ASN A 454 17.05 -1.93 -27.91
C ASN A 454 17.92 -1.50 -26.72
N VAL A 455 17.82 -2.23 -25.60
CA VAL A 455 18.67 -2.01 -24.42
C VAL A 455 20.16 -2.18 -24.82
N ASN A 456 20.96 -1.17 -24.55
CA ASN A 456 22.40 -1.28 -24.69
C ASN A 456 23.00 -1.83 -23.38
N PHE A 457 23.13 -3.15 -23.28
CA PHE A 457 23.61 -3.84 -22.09
C PHE A 457 25.03 -3.45 -21.64
N ASN A 458 25.83 -2.87 -22.52
CA ASN A 458 27.22 -2.47 -22.24
C ASN A 458 27.36 -1.02 -21.77
N LYS A 459 26.30 -0.22 -21.84
CA LYS A 459 26.36 1.20 -21.53
C LYS A 459 25.76 1.50 -20.17
N ARG A 460 26.61 1.56 -19.13
CA ARG A 460 26.22 2.14 -17.85
C ARG A 460 25.91 3.64 -18.03
N GLU A 461 24.75 4.06 -17.56
CA GLU A 461 24.38 5.48 -17.57
C GLU A 461 24.54 6.07 -16.16
N ARG A 462 25.24 7.19 -16.06
CA ARG A 462 25.32 7.97 -14.83
C ARG A 462 25.01 9.42 -15.14
N ILE A 463 24.01 9.93 -14.45
CA ILE A 463 23.52 11.31 -14.62
C ILE A 463 23.55 11.99 -13.25
N THR A 464 23.91 13.27 -13.25
CA THR A 464 23.88 14.12 -12.06
C THR A 464 23.16 15.41 -12.40
N GLY A 465 22.55 16.03 -11.41
CA GLY A 465 21.89 17.31 -11.60
C GLY A 465 21.66 18.02 -10.29
N GLU A 466 21.26 19.28 -10.42
CA GLU A 466 20.87 20.14 -9.31
C GLU A 466 19.58 20.85 -9.64
N ILE A 467 18.72 21.03 -8.65
CA ILE A 467 17.49 21.80 -8.77
C ILE A 467 17.33 22.75 -7.59
N PRO A 468 16.77 23.94 -7.81
CA PRO A 468 16.49 24.87 -6.72
C PRO A 468 15.29 24.37 -5.88
N ILE A 469 15.36 24.61 -4.58
CA ILE A 469 14.20 24.56 -3.71
C ILE A 469 13.40 25.86 -3.91
N LEU A 470 12.10 25.73 -4.11
CA LEU A 470 11.22 26.84 -4.49
C LEU A 470 10.29 27.28 -3.34
N ASP A 471 10.23 26.49 -2.27
CA ASP A 471 9.49 26.84 -1.05
C ASP A 471 10.24 26.45 0.20
N SER A 472 10.01 27.19 1.28
CA SER A 472 10.59 26.88 2.59
C SER A 472 9.78 25.80 3.28
N GLY A 473 10.46 24.91 4.00
CA GLY A 473 9.84 23.82 4.74
C GLY A 473 10.85 22.80 5.21
N THR A 474 10.36 21.63 5.61
CA THR A 474 11.18 20.50 6.06
C THR A 474 11.26 19.48 4.94
N CYS A 475 12.36 19.46 4.19
CA CYS A 475 12.57 18.45 3.16
C CYS A 475 12.92 17.13 3.83
N ASN A 476 11.97 16.19 3.80
CA ASN A 476 12.09 14.89 4.44
C ASN A 476 11.98 13.71 3.46
N GLY A 477 11.73 13.99 2.16
CA GLY A 477 11.72 12.96 1.16
C GLY A 477 11.72 13.46 -0.27
N ILE A 478 11.98 12.52 -1.18
CA ILE A 478 11.85 12.68 -2.63
C ILE A 478 10.84 11.66 -3.14
N ALA A 479 9.82 12.12 -3.83
CA ALA A 479 8.88 11.26 -4.53
C ALA A 479 9.32 11.06 -5.99
N ILE A 480 9.26 9.80 -6.47
CA ILE A 480 9.80 9.38 -7.77
C ILE A 480 8.73 8.57 -8.50
N TRP A 481 8.55 8.82 -9.79
CA TRP A 481 7.58 8.10 -10.62
C TRP A 481 8.06 7.97 -12.07
N VAL A 482 7.26 7.32 -12.91
CA VAL A 482 7.55 7.17 -14.35
C VAL A 482 6.39 7.70 -15.16
N ASP A 483 6.70 8.52 -16.16
CA ASP A 483 5.79 8.92 -17.22
C ASP A 483 6.10 8.10 -18.47
N TRP A 484 5.06 7.54 -19.09
CA TRP A 484 5.15 6.71 -20.27
C TRP A 484 4.55 7.44 -21.46
N GLN A 485 5.36 7.76 -22.43
CA GLN A 485 4.93 8.39 -23.67
C GLN A 485 4.44 7.32 -24.64
N LEU A 486 3.19 7.45 -25.12
CA LEU A 486 2.56 6.49 -26.02
C LEU A 486 2.82 6.85 -27.48
N ASP A 487 2.70 8.13 -27.81
CA ASP A 487 3.01 8.74 -29.12
C ASP A 487 3.50 10.17 -28.92
N SER A 488 3.57 10.98 -30.00
CA SER A 488 4.00 12.39 -29.93
C SER A 488 3.15 13.25 -28.99
N ASP A 489 1.87 12.90 -28.77
CA ASP A 489 0.89 13.78 -28.14
C ASP A 489 0.30 13.18 -26.83
N LEU A 490 0.41 11.87 -26.66
CA LEU A 490 -0.26 11.15 -25.60
C LEU A 490 0.74 10.49 -24.66
N SER A 491 0.50 10.65 -23.37
CA SER A 491 1.26 9.99 -22.30
C SER A 491 0.34 9.51 -21.18
N VAL A 492 0.83 8.56 -20.41
CA VAL A 492 0.23 8.12 -19.15
C VAL A 492 1.27 8.19 -18.05
N SER A 493 0.84 8.48 -16.85
CA SER A 493 1.72 8.66 -15.69
C SER A 493 1.30 7.75 -14.54
N CYS A 494 2.24 7.27 -13.75
CA CYS A 494 1.99 6.66 -12.46
C CYS A 494 2.29 7.64 -11.29
N GLY A 495 2.43 8.91 -11.58
CA GLY A 495 2.77 9.98 -10.65
C GLY A 495 1.58 10.87 -10.28
N PRO A 496 1.77 12.19 -10.29
CA PRO A 496 0.72 13.15 -9.98
C PRO A 496 -0.40 13.15 -11.02
N ILE A 497 -1.65 13.34 -10.56
CA ILE A 497 -2.82 13.47 -11.44
C ILE A 497 -3.03 14.92 -11.92
N GLU A 498 -2.36 15.87 -11.28
CA GLU A 498 -2.37 17.30 -11.60
C GLU A 498 -0.93 17.82 -11.68
N GLU A 499 -0.75 18.99 -12.29
CA GLU A 499 0.55 19.66 -12.33
C GLU A 499 1.05 19.99 -10.92
N ILE A 500 2.33 19.69 -10.66
CA ILE A 500 2.97 20.01 -9.40
C ILE A 500 3.25 21.51 -9.31
N VAL A 501 2.67 22.14 -8.30
CA VAL A 501 2.91 23.53 -7.96
C VAL A 501 3.65 23.59 -6.63
N PRO A 502 4.87 24.17 -6.55
CA PRO A 502 5.56 24.39 -5.29
C PRO A 502 4.68 25.07 -4.25
N SER A 503 4.85 24.75 -3.00
CA SER A 503 4.05 25.19 -1.84
C SER A 503 2.67 24.53 -1.73
N LYS A 504 2.19 23.83 -2.75
CA LYS A 504 0.89 23.17 -2.71
C LYS A 504 1.00 21.68 -2.42
N ARG A 505 -0.11 21.11 -1.97
CA ARG A 505 -0.27 19.67 -1.81
C ARG A 505 -0.22 19.01 -3.18
N VAL A 506 0.50 17.88 -3.27
CA VAL A 506 0.54 17.05 -4.48
C VAL A 506 -0.62 16.05 -4.44
N SER A 507 -1.35 15.96 -5.56
CA SER A 507 -2.42 14.97 -5.79
C SER A 507 -1.85 13.80 -6.57
N TRP A 508 -1.78 12.62 -5.96
CA TRP A 508 -1.16 11.41 -6.53
C TRP A 508 -2.19 10.46 -7.14
N ASP A 509 -1.75 9.71 -8.16
CA ASP A 509 -2.53 8.61 -8.73
C ASP A 509 -2.87 7.57 -7.63
N PRO A 510 -4.17 7.25 -7.41
CA PRO A 510 -4.59 6.30 -6.38
C PRO A 510 -4.44 4.83 -6.79
N TYR A 511 -4.05 4.55 -8.03
CA TYR A 511 -4.01 3.20 -8.59
C TYR A 511 -2.60 2.66 -8.79
N THR A 512 -1.58 3.46 -8.50
CA THR A 512 -0.17 3.08 -8.60
C THR A 512 0.57 3.44 -7.32
N ARG A 513 1.69 2.77 -7.10
CA ARG A 513 2.66 3.17 -6.07
C ARG A 513 3.72 4.02 -6.72
N GLN A 514 4.24 4.99 -5.97
CA GLN A 514 5.39 5.79 -6.36
C GLN A 514 6.61 5.35 -5.56
N GLY A 515 7.81 5.57 -6.08
CA GLY A 515 9.03 5.42 -5.31
C GLY A 515 9.19 6.58 -4.34
N VAL A 516 9.68 6.30 -3.13
CA VAL A 516 9.95 7.31 -2.11
C VAL A 516 11.33 7.09 -1.52
N HIS A 517 12.17 8.11 -1.65
CA HIS A 517 13.40 8.21 -0.86
C HIS A 517 13.11 9.07 0.38
N LEU A 518 13.24 8.49 1.57
CA LEU A 518 13.12 9.22 2.83
C LEU A 518 14.51 9.62 3.34
N PHE A 519 14.71 10.91 3.60
CA PHE A 519 15.95 11.36 4.22
C PHE A 519 16.02 10.89 5.67
N ARG A 520 17.19 10.42 6.09
CA ARG A 520 17.46 10.02 7.47
C ARG A 520 17.50 11.23 8.39
N THR A 521 18.20 12.27 7.95
CA THR A 521 18.23 13.56 8.61
C THR A 521 17.38 14.52 7.79
N VAL A 522 16.32 14.99 8.39
CA VAL A 522 15.46 15.99 7.76
C VAL A 522 16.17 17.34 7.72
N SER A 523 16.03 18.06 6.61
CA SER A 523 16.66 19.35 6.42
C SER A 523 15.61 20.45 6.34
N ASN A 524 15.77 21.48 7.16
CA ASN A 524 15.02 22.71 6.98
C ASN A 524 15.59 23.44 5.76
N VAL A 525 14.76 23.62 4.76
CA VAL A 525 15.15 24.21 3.47
C VAL A 525 14.50 25.58 3.28
N THR A 526 15.17 26.41 2.51
CA THR A 526 14.68 27.71 2.08
C THR A 526 14.84 27.84 0.56
N LYS A 527 14.37 28.94 -0.02
CA LYS A 527 14.56 29.22 -1.46
C LYS A 527 16.04 29.42 -1.89
N LYS A 528 16.97 29.47 -0.92
CA LYS A 528 18.41 29.47 -1.18
C LYS A 528 19.00 28.05 -1.23
N SER A 529 18.27 27.05 -0.78
CA SER A 529 18.72 25.65 -0.74
C SER A 529 18.64 25.02 -2.15
N THR A 530 19.50 24.04 -2.39
CA THR A 530 19.57 23.28 -3.63
C THR A 530 19.50 21.79 -3.32
N LEU A 531 18.75 21.03 -4.11
CA LEU A 531 18.81 19.58 -4.12
C LEU A 531 19.77 19.14 -5.20
N SER A 532 20.89 18.51 -4.82
CA SER A 532 21.77 17.78 -5.74
C SER A 532 21.37 16.30 -5.79
N TRP A 533 21.46 15.69 -6.97
CA TRP A 533 21.10 14.30 -7.15
C TRP A 533 22.04 13.59 -8.12
N SER A 534 22.16 12.30 -7.96
CA SER A 534 22.80 11.42 -8.94
C SER A 534 21.97 10.15 -9.15
N PHE A 535 21.94 9.72 -10.37
CA PHE A 535 21.27 8.53 -10.85
C PHE A 535 22.23 7.64 -11.60
N THR A 536 22.20 6.34 -11.33
CA THR A 536 22.95 5.35 -12.08
C THR A 536 21.99 4.27 -12.56
N PHE A 537 22.04 3.97 -13.86
CA PHE A 537 21.33 2.86 -14.47
C PHE A 537 22.31 1.79 -14.91
N LEU A 538 22.07 0.56 -14.50
CA LEU A 538 22.85 -0.63 -14.84
C LEU A 538 22.03 -1.50 -15.80
N PRO A 539 22.20 -1.32 -17.13
CA PRO A 539 21.36 -2.01 -18.12
C PRO A 539 21.50 -3.53 -18.10
N GLN A 540 22.61 -4.07 -17.60
CA GLN A 540 22.87 -5.52 -17.56
C GLN A 540 21.82 -6.29 -16.76
N ASN A 541 21.30 -5.69 -15.69
CA ASN A 541 20.33 -6.30 -14.77
C ASN A 541 19.11 -5.44 -14.51
N GLY A 542 19.03 -4.23 -15.10
CA GLY A 542 17.93 -3.29 -14.91
C GLY A 542 17.95 -2.55 -13.58
N GLU A 543 19.02 -2.65 -12.81
CA GLU A 543 19.15 -1.96 -11.53
C GLU A 543 19.31 -0.46 -11.69
N VAL A 544 18.73 0.28 -10.76
CA VAL A 544 18.83 1.74 -10.65
C VAL A 544 19.31 2.12 -9.25
N GLU A 545 20.18 3.10 -9.19
CA GLU A 545 20.63 3.71 -7.93
C GLU A 545 20.28 5.18 -7.92
N PHE A 546 19.68 5.64 -6.84
CA PHE A 546 19.39 7.06 -6.61
C PHE A 546 20.18 7.57 -5.40
N LYS A 547 20.74 8.76 -5.52
CA LYS A 547 21.35 9.48 -4.40
C LYS A 547 20.87 10.92 -4.43
N PHE A 548 20.45 11.41 -3.27
CA PHE A 548 19.95 12.76 -3.10
C PHE A 548 20.67 13.42 -1.92
N ASN A 549 20.99 14.70 -2.08
CA ASN A 549 21.62 15.51 -1.02
C ASN A 549 21.06 16.92 -1.04
N ILE A 550 20.71 17.45 0.12
CA ILE A 550 20.28 18.83 0.30
C ILE A 550 21.50 19.68 0.65
N VAL A 551 21.71 20.73 -0.14
CA VAL A 551 22.72 21.75 0.12
C VAL A 551 21.99 23.00 0.62
N THR A 552 22.21 23.35 1.87
CA THR A 552 21.70 24.59 2.47
C THR A 552 22.79 25.66 2.30
N ASN A 553 22.53 26.67 1.52
CA ASN A 553 23.39 27.85 1.46
C ASN A 553 22.92 28.80 2.57
N ASP A 554 23.71 28.94 3.62
CA ASP A 554 23.50 29.88 4.74
C ASP A 554 23.39 31.34 4.25
#